data_d26dda3b712e9b0a38d40e94267872e4
#
_entry.id   d26dda3b712e9b0a38d40e94267872e4
#
_cell.length_a   1.000
_cell.length_b   1.000
_cell.length_c   1.000
_cell.angle_alpha   90.00
_cell.angle_beta   90.00
_cell.angle_gamma   90.00
#
_symmetry.space_group_name_H-M   'P 1'
#
loop_
_entity.id
_entity.type
_entity.pdbx_description
1 polymer ?
#
loop_
_entity_poly.entity_id
_entity_poly.type
_entity_poly.pdbx_seq_one_letter_code
_entity_poly.pdbx_strand_id
1 'polypeptide(L)'
;AWQDSTTAQRVYDWALVLHTGESAWPWATVLGLVGACIVLLWLSGLLIWWRARRQADRIAGNSALAQADVLVFVASEDGSTWGFAQALHDALAQCGHRVHTSSLENFQTAPATRQVFVLAATYGEGQAPTHARQALERIARLPRGVAPVAVLGFGDRQFPAFCAFAQAVEQALRARGWPTLL
;
A
#
# COMPACT_ATOMS: atom_id res chain seq x y z
N ALA A 1 28.24 61.25 -2.23
CA ALA A 1 26.83 61.17 -1.89
C ALA A 1 26.51 59.73 -1.64
N TRP A 2 26.45 59.30 -0.38
CA TRP A 2 25.96 58.02 0.05
C TRP A 2 24.42 58.08 -0.02
N GLN A 3 23.83 57.45 -0.99
CA GLN A 3 22.41 57.26 -1.01
C GLN A 3 22.02 56.38 0.21
N ASP A 4 21.20 56.94 1.10
CA ASP A 4 20.63 56.24 2.21
C ASP A 4 19.75 55.12 1.63
N SER A 5 20.26 53.88 1.63
CA SER A 5 19.50 52.73 1.25
C SER A 5 18.29 52.63 2.15
N THR A 6 17.10 52.65 1.62
CA THR A 6 15.86 52.50 2.40
C THR A 6 15.90 51.17 3.16
N THR A 7 15.23 51.07 4.31
CA THR A 7 15.18 49.85 5.12
C THR A 7 14.73 48.65 4.29
N ALA A 8 13.85 48.88 3.33
CA ALA A 8 13.37 47.89 2.39
C ALA A 8 14.50 47.35 1.46
N GLN A 9 15.38 48.22 0.98
CA GLN A 9 16.55 47.82 0.16
C GLN A 9 17.53 46.96 0.97
N ARG A 10 17.81 47.32 2.22
CA ARG A 10 18.67 46.51 3.09
C ARG A 10 18.10 45.14 3.35
N VAL A 11 16.79 45.02 3.61
CA VAL A 11 16.11 43.74 3.81
C VAL A 11 16.19 42.89 2.55
N TYR A 12 15.99 43.50 1.39
CA TYR A 12 16.11 42.82 0.09
C TYR A 12 17.55 42.31 -0.16
N ASP A 13 18.55 43.14 0.08
CA ASP A 13 19.97 42.78 -0.12
C ASP A 13 20.37 41.64 0.84
N TRP A 14 19.95 41.71 2.11
CA TRP A 14 20.18 40.64 3.06
C TRP A 14 19.47 39.33 2.67
N ALA A 15 18.23 39.42 2.21
CA ALA A 15 17.50 38.25 1.74
C ALA A 15 18.17 37.61 0.52
N LEU A 16 18.66 38.43 -0.40
CA LEU A 16 19.37 37.94 -1.58
C LEU A 16 20.69 37.23 -1.19
N VAL A 17 21.50 37.84 -0.34
CA VAL A 17 22.76 37.28 0.17
C VAL A 17 22.52 35.95 0.91
N LEU A 18 21.48 35.89 1.73
CA LEU A 18 21.13 34.64 2.45
C LEU A 18 20.67 33.55 1.49
N HIS A 19 20.02 33.92 0.41
CA HIS A 19 19.45 32.93 -0.53
C HIS A 19 20.46 32.45 -1.58
N THR A 20 21.34 33.35 -2.04
CA THR A 20 22.34 33.06 -3.10
C THR A 20 23.69 32.63 -2.57
N GLY A 21 24.03 33.03 -1.35
CA GLY A 21 25.35 32.78 -0.76
C GLY A 21 26.50 33.65 -1.33
N GLU A 22 26.19 34.67 -2.14
CA GLU A 22 27.20 35.45 -2.89
C GLU A 22 28.24 36.19 -2.05
N SER A 23 27.99 36.42 -0.74
CA SER A 23 28.89 37.21 0.10
C SER A 23 29.82 36.39 1.00
N ALA A 24 29.59 35.09 1.14
CA ALA A 24 30.38 34.24 2.03
C ALA A 24 30.46 32.81 1.51
N TRP A 25 31.65 32.41 1.02
CA TRP A 25 31.84 31.04 0.52
C TRP A 25 31.48 29.94 1.49
N PRO A 26 31.64 30.07 2.84
CA PRO A 26 31.15 29.01 3.76
C PRO A 26 29.63 28.87 3.73
N TRP A 27 28.89 29.98 3.57
CA TRP A 27 27.43 29.95 3.46
C TRP A 27 26.96 29.34 2.13
N ALA A 28 27.64 29.70 1.03
CA ALA A 28 27.37 29.07 -0.27
C ALA A 28 27.57 27.56 -0.24
N THR A 29 28.59 27.06 0.47
CA THR A 29 28.81 25.61 0.62
C THR A 29 27.70 24.94 1.44
N VAL A 30 27.22 25.59 2.50
CA VAL A 30 26.08 25.10 3.31
C VAL A 30 24.81 24.99 2.45
N LEU A 31 24.50 26.05 1.67
CA LEU A 31 23.36 26.05 0.77
C LEU A 31 23.48 24.94 -0.29
N GLY A 32 24.69 24.77 -0.86
CA GLY A 32 24.97 23.70 -1.81
C GLY A 32 24.76 22.29 -1.22
N LEU A 33 25.23 22.07 0.02
CA LEU A 33 25.02 20.80 0.71
C LEU A 33 23.54 20.54 1.01
N VAL A 34 22.81 21.55 1.47
CA VAL A 34 21.35 21.43 1.72
C VAL A 34 20.63 21.11 0.40
N GLY A 35 20.98 21.81 -0.69
CA GLY A 35 20.42 21.51 -2.01
C GLY A 35 20.71 20.08 -2.46
N ALA A 36 21.94 19.60 -2.27
CA ALA A 36 22.31 18.22 -2.59
C ALA A 36 21.53 17.21 -1.72
N CYS A 37 21.35 17.49 -0.43
CA CYS A 37 20.54 16.63 0.46
C CYS A 37 19.08 16.54 0.01
N ILE A 38 18.48 17.65 -0.44
CA ILE A 38 17.10 17.66 -0.95
C ILE A 38 16.99 16.75 -2.18
N VAL A 39 17.91 16.84 -3.11
CA VAL A 39 17.93 15.98 -4.31
C VAL A 39 18.09 14.51 -3.92
N LEU A 40 18.99 14.18 -2.98
CA LEU A 40 19.19 12.81 -2.51
C LEU A 40 17.95 12.25 -1.82
N LEU A 41 17.28 13.06 -0.97
CA LEU A 41 16.03 12.66 -0.32
C LEU A 41 14.92 12.43 -1.35
N TRP A 42 14.82 13.28 -2.35
CA TRP A 42 13.82 13.11 -3.41
C TRP A 42 14.08 11.83 -4.23
N LEU A 43 15.34 11.59 -4.64
CA LEU A 43 15.72 10.37 -5.37
C LEU A 43 15.50 9.11 -4.53
N SER A 44 15.86 9.14 -3.24
CA SER A 44 15.65 7.99 -2.34
C SER A 44 14.15 7.71 -2.15
N GLY A 45 13.32 8.74 -1.98
CA GLY A 45 11.87 8.61 -1.90
C GLY A 45 11.27 8.01 -3.18
N LEU A 46 11.71 8.49 -4.34
CA LEU A 46 11.29 7.94 -5.63
C LEU A 46 11.69 6.47 -5.79
N LEU A 47 12.88 6.10 -5.33
CA LEU A 47 13.40 4.73 -5.39
C LEU A 47 12.61 3.78 -4.48
N ILE A 48 12.29 4.23 -3.26
CA ILE A 48 11.46 3.48 -2.30
C ILE A 48 10.06 3.29 -2.88
N TRP A 49 9.45 4.36 -3.38
CA TRP A 49 8.13 4.30 -4.01
C TRP A 49 8.09 3.35 -5.21
N TRP A 50 9.11 3.41 -6.07
CA TRP A 50 9.20 2.52 -7.24
C TRP A 50 9.38 1.04 -6.85
N ARG A 51 10.23 0.77 -5.85
CA ARG A 51 10.39 -0.59 -5.29
C ARG A 51 9.11 -1.11 -4.66
N ALA A 52 8.42 -0.30 -3.86
CA ALA A 52 7.17 -0.68 -3.23
C ALA A 52 6.10 -1.05 -4.29
N ARG A 53 5.97 -0.26 -5.35
CA ARG A 53 5.06 -0.59 -6.47
C ARG A 53 5.41 -1.87 -7.21
N ARG A 54 6.71 -2.19 -7.33
CA ARG A 54 7.14 -3.42 -8.02
C ARG A 54 7.02 -4.68 -7.16
N GLN A 55 7.04 -4.54 -5.85
CA GLN A 55 6.91 -5.67 -4.93
C GLN A 55 5.46 -6.16 -4.77
N ALA A 56 4.48 -5.28 -4.97
CA ALA A 56 3.06 -5.60 -4.77
C ALA A 56 2.52 -6.72 -5.69
N ASP A 57 3.19 -7.00 -6.83
CA ASP A 57 2.65 -7.93 -7.83
C ASP A 57 3.44 -9.25 -7.97
N ARG A 58 4.47 -9.49 -7.16
CA ARG A 58 5.35 -10.65 -7.34
C ARG A 58 5.46 -11.51 -6.08
N ILE A 59 4.49 -12.39 -5.93
CA ILE A 59 4.61 -13.51 -5.00
C ILE A 59 5.48 -14.59 -5.63
N ALA A 60 6.56 -14.99 -4.93
CA ALA A 60 7.42 -16.07 -5.38
C ALA A 60 6.66 -17.41 -5.33
N GLY A 61 6.81 -18.21 -6.37
CA GLY A 61 6.15 -19.54 -6.41
C GLY A 61 4.64 -19.51 -6.67
N ASN A 62 4.08 -18.38 -7.13
CA ASN A 62 2.65 -18.23 -7.37
C ASN A 62 2.14 -19.21 -8.44
N SER A 63 1.14 -20.01 -8.08
CA SER A 63 0.51 -20.96 -9.01
C SER A 63 -0.45 -20.25 -9.97
N ALA A 64 -0.69 -20.85 -11.14
CA ALA A 64 -1.73 -20.35 -12.02
C ALA A 64 -3.12 -20.51 -11.36
N LEU A 65 -4.01 -19.52 -11.50
CA LEU A 65 -5.34 -19.51 -10.88
C LEU A 65 -6.12 -20.80 -11.16
N ALA A 66 -6.09 -21.27 -12.40
CA ALA A 66 -6.82 -22.47 -12.82
C ALA A 66 -6.38 -23.77 -12.12
N GLN A 67 -5.16 -23.81 -11.56
CA GLN A 67 -4.58 -24.98 -10.92
C GLN A 67 -4.54 -24.85 -9.38
N ALA A 68 -4.83 -23.66 -8.86
CA ALA A 68 -4.75 -23.39 -7.45
C ALA A 68 -5.95 -23.98 -6.68
N ASP A 69 -5.66 -24.65 -5.58
CA ASP A 69 -6.65 -25.14 -4.63
C ASP A 69 -6.89 -24.17 -3.47
N VAL A 70 -5.91 -23.30 -3.21
CA VAL A 70 -6.01 -22.21 -2.22
C VAL A 70 -5.78 -20.86 -2.88
N LEU A 71 -6.68 -19.91 -2.62
CA LEU A 71 -6.58 -18.54 -3.11
C LEU A 71 -6.31 -17.58 -1.96
N VAL A 72 -5.40 -16.63 -2.16
CA VAL A 72 -5.08 -15.57 -1.22
C VAL A 72 -5.26 -14.22 -1.92
N PHE A 73 -6.20 -13.42 -1.45
CA PHE A 73 -6.45 -12.09 -1.99
C PHE A 73 -5.99 -11.02 -1.03
N VAL A 74 -5.32 -9.99 -1.53
CA VAL A 74 -4.69 -8.95 -0.74
C VAL A 74 -5.25 -7.58 -1.08
N ALA A 75 -5.68 -6.85 -0.06
CA ALA A 75 -5.97 -5.43 -0.14
C ALA A 75 -5.02 -4.67 0.80
N SER A 76 -4.12 -3.86 0.24
CA SER A 76 -3.09 -3.14 0.99
C SER A 76 -2.83 -1.78 0.34
N GLU A 77 -2.77 -0.69 1.10
CA GLU A 77 -2.45 0.64 0.57
C GLU A 77 -0.94 0.81 0.35
N ASP A 78 -0.15 0.52 1.37
CA ASP A 78 1.31 0.78 1.39
C ASP A 78 2.14 -0.46 1.03
N GLY A 79 1.49 -1.58 0.73
CA GLY A 79 2.18 -2.83 0.41
C GLY A 79 2.60 -3.66 1.64
N SER A 80 2.41 -3.19 2.88
CA SER A 80 2.79 -3.89 4.11
C SER A 80 2.12 -5.26 4.27
N THR A 81 0.85 -5.38 3.85
CA THR A 81 0.07 -6.62 3.93
C THR A 81 0.61 -7.71 3.00
N TRP A 82 1.33 -7.34 1.92
CA TRP A 82 1.93 -8.31 1.00
C TRP A 82 3.02 -9.17 1.65
N GLY A 83 3.72 -8.66 2.65
CA GLY A 83 4.68 -9.44 3.44
C GLY A 83 3.99 -10.59 4.21
N PHE A 84 2.83 -10.31 4.79
CA PHE A 84 2.02 -11.34 5.45
C PHE A 84 1.42 -12.32 4.44
N ALA A 85 1.00 -11.83 3.27
CA ALA A 85 0.49 -12.68 2.20
C ALA A 85 1.57 -13.65 1.67
N GLN A 86 2.81 -13.20 1.51
CA GLN A 86 3.94 -14.07 1.13
C GLN A 86 4.18 -15.14 2.20
N ALA A 87 4.21 -14.76 3.47
CA ALA A 87 4.42 -15.72 4.57
C ALA A 87 3.30 -16.78 4.63
N LEU A 88 2.05 -16.38 4.45
CA LEU A 88 0.90 -17.29 4.37
C LEU A 88 0.99 -18.18 3.14
N HIS A 89 1.35 -17.61 1.98
CA HIS A 89 1.54 -18.35 0.73
C HIS A 89 2.59 -19.44 0.91
N ASP A 90 3.75 -19.10 1.46
CA ASP A 90 4.86 -20.03 1.66
C ASP A 90 4.48 -21.15 2.64
N ALA A 91 3.79 -20.83 3.72
CA ALA A 91 3.32 -21.82 4.69
C ALA A 91 2.32 -22.80 4.06
N LEU A 92 1.36 -22.30 3.28
CA LEU A 92 0.38 -23.15 2.58
C LEU A 92 1.07 -24.01 1.50
N ALA A 93 2.03 -23.45 0.76
CA ALA A 93 2.79 -24.19 -0.25
C ALA A 93 3.64 -25.29 0.39
N GLN A 94 4.25 -25.05 1.55
CA GLN A 94 4.98 -26.08 2.33
C GLN A 94 4.06 -27.20 2.80
N CYS A 95 2.78 -26.90 3.06
CA CYS A 95 1.76 -27.92 3.37
C CYS A 95 1.27 -28.68 2.12
N GLY A 96 1.82 -28.42 0.94
CA GLY A 96 1.51 -29.12 -0.29
C GLY A 96 0.34 -28.52 -1.09
N HIS A 97 -0.15 -27.33 -0.72
CA HIS A 97 -1.19 -26.63 -1.49
C HIS A 97 -0.62 -25.90 -2.71
N ARG A 98 -1.42 -25.82 -3.75
CA ARG A 98 -1.16 -24.95 -4.90
C ARG A 98 -1.83 -23.61 -4.65
N VAL A 99 -1.03 -22.63 -4.26
CA VAL A 99 -1.52 -21.32 -3.83
C VAL A 99 -1.46 -20.31 -4.96
N HIS A 100 -2.56 -19.57 -5.18
CA HIS A 100 -2.58 -18.39 -6.03
C HIS A 100 -2.85 -17.16 -5.19
N THR A 101 -1.90 -16.23 -5.19
CA THR A 101 -2.01 -14.96 -4.47
C THR A 101 -2.08 -13.80 -5.44
N SER A 102 -3.07 -12.93 -5.27
CA SER A 102 -3.28 -11.75 -6.12
C SER A 102 -3.97 -10.61 -5.36
N SER A 103 -4.07 -9.43 -5.98
CA SER A 103 -4.82 -8.30 -5.45
C SER A 103 -6.32 -8.62 -5.34
N LEU A 104 -6.98 -8.10 -4.31
CA LEU A 104 -8.42 -8.28 -4.08
C LEU A 104 -9.28 -7.72 -5.22
N GLU A 105 -8.79 -6.75 -5.97
CA GLU A 105 -9.48 -6.28 -7.18
C GLU A 105 -9.63 -7.35 -8.26
N ASN A 106 -8.77 -8.37 -8.25
CA ASN A 106 -8.79 -9.51 -9.18
C ASN A 106 -9.51 -10.72 -8.58
N PHE A 107 -10.43 -10.51 -7.64
CA PHE A 107 -11.15 -11.60 -6.98
C PHE A 107 -11.86 -12.48 -8.00
N GLN A 108 -11.39 -13.70 -8.13
CA GLN A 108 -11.92 -14.73 -9.01
C GLN A 108 -11.73 -16.10 -8.36
N THR A 109 -12.58 -17.06 -8.72
CA THR A 109 -12.43 -18.44 -8.28
C THR A 109 -12.25 -19.38 -9.47
N ALA A 110 -11.60 -20.50 -9.22
CA ALA A 110 -11.44 -21.58 -10.21
C ALA A 110 -12.18 -22.83 -9.72
N PRO A 111 -12.49 -23.78 -10.61
CA PRO A 111 -13.17 -25.04 -10.24
C PRO A 111 -12.40 -25.88 -9.20
N ALA A 112 -11.06 -25.71 -9.14
CA ALA A 112 -10.20 -26.40 -8.18
C ALA A 112 -10.17 -25.74 -6.80
N THR A 113 -10.75 -24.55 -6.64
CA THR A 113 -10.69 -23.75 -5.39
C THR A 113 -11.37 -24.48 -4.25
N ARG A 114 -10.64 -24.74 -3.19
CA ARG A 114 -11.12 -25.38 -1.95
C ARG A 114 -11.19 -24.42 -0.76
N GLN A 115 -10.32 -23.40 -0.74
CA GLN A 115 -10.24 -22.42 0.34
C GLN A 115 -9.86 -21.05 -0.20
N VAL A 116 -10.36 -20.01 0.46
CA VAL A 116 -10.04 -18.61 0.10
C VAL A 116 -9.65 -17.86 1.37
N PHE A 117 -8.54 -17.14 1.29
CA PHE A 117 -8.09 -16.21 2.31
C PHE A 117 -8.13 -14.79 1.75
N VAL A 118 -8.65 -13.86 2.52
CA VAL A 118 -8.65 -12.44 2.18
C VAL A 118 -7.91 -11.68 3.27
N LEU A 119 -6.81 -11.04 2.90
CA LEU A 119 -6.04 -10.15 3.75
C LEU A 119 -6.43 -8.72 3.42
N ALA A 120 -7.23 -8.10 4.28
CA ALA A 120 -7.83 -6.80 4.02
C ALA A 120 -7.32 -5.74 5.00
N ALA A 121 -6.47 -4.83 4.50
CA ALA A 121 -6.07 -3.66 5.25
C ALA A 121 -7.16 -2.57 5.21
N THR A 122 -7.38 -1.93 6.35
CA THR A 122 -8.24 -0.76 6.47
C THR A 122 -7.37 0.49 6.46
N TYR A 123 -7.72 1.47 5.62
CA TYR A 123 -7.01 2.73 5.46
C TYR A 123 -7.81 3.91 6.00
N GLY A 124 -7.12 4.92 6.52
CA GLY A 124 -7.75 6.15 7.04
C GLY A 124 -8.85 5.87 8.08
N GLU A 125 -9.98 6.48 7.91
CA GLU A 125 -11.15 6.38 8.80
C GLU A 125 -12.06 5.18 8.50
N GLY A 126 -11.48 4.02 8.14
CA GLY A 126 -12.26 2.81 7.85
C GLY A 126 -12.43 2.51 6.36
N GLN A 127 -11.69 3.18 5.50
CA GLN A 127 -11.83 3.09 4.05
C GLN A 127 -11.11 1.87 3.48
N ALA A 128 -11.56 1.46 2.28
CA ALA A 128 -10.85 0.50 1.47
C ALA A 128 -9.54 1.11 0.91
N PRO A 129 -8.46 0.33 0.77
CA PRO A 129 -7.30 0.72 -0.02
C PRO A 129 -7.71 1.18 -1.43
N THR A 130 -6.95 2.11 -2.00
CA THR A 130 -7.30 2.81 -3.26
C THR A 130 -7.62 1.83 -4.40
N HIS A 131 -6.83 0.77 -4.55
CA HIS A 131 -7.03 -0.26 -5.58
C HIS A 131 -8.17 -1.24 -5.25
N ALA A 132 -8.63 -1.31 -4.00
CA ALA A 132 -9.71 -2.22 -3.56
C ALA A 132 -11.07 -1.52 -3.40
N ARG A 133 -11.23 -0.26 -3.80
CA ARG A 133 -12.48 0.51 -3.65
C ARG A 133 -13.69 -0.16 -4.30
N GLN A 134 -13.50 -0.86 -5.41
CA GLN A 134 -14.57 -1.57 -6.12
C GLN A 134 -14.75 -3.02 -5.65
N ALA A 135 -13.96 -3.49 -4.68
CA ALA A 135 -13.98 -4.88 -4.25
C ALA A 135 -15.36 -5.32 -3.73
N LEU A 136 -16.01 -4.48 -2.93
CA LEU A 136 -17.36 -4.79 -2.39
C LEU A 136 -18.41 -4.93 -3.50
N GLU A 137 -18.38 -4.05 -4.51
CA GLU A 137 -19.28 -4.15 -5.66
C GLU A 137 -19.03 -5.41 -6.49
N ARG A 138 -17.77 -5.78 -6.65
CA ARG A 138 -17.39 -7.01 -7.35
C ARG A 138 -17.84 -8.24 -6.58
N ILE A 139 -17.62 -8.27 -5.25
CA ILE A 139 -18.10 -9.35 -4.38
C ILE A 139 -19.62 -9.48 -4.47
N ALA A 140 -20.36 -8.38 -4.51
CA ALA A 140 -21.81 -8.41 -4.65
C ALA A 140 -22.30 -9.05 -5.97
N ARG A 141 -21.48 -9.05 -7.01
CA ARG A 141 -21.76 -9.66 -8.34
C ARG A 141 -21.29 -11.11 -8.46
N LEU A 142 -20.55 -11.62 -7.48
CA LEU A 142 -20.06 -12.99 -7.52
C LEU A 142 -21.21 -14.01 -7.50
N PRO A 143 -21.03 -15.21 -8.08
CA PRO A 143 -21.94 -16.33 -7.84
C PRO A 143 -21.94 -16.70 -6.36
N ARG A 144 -22.86 -17.59 -5.96
CA ARG A 144 -22.84 -18.13 -4.59
C ARG A 144 -21.52 -18.82 -4.32
N GLY A 145 -21.00 -18.60 -3.10
CA GLY A 145 -19.71 -19.14 -2.70
C GLY A 145 -19.70 -20.67 -2.70
N VAL A 146 -18.62 -21.19 -3.25
CA VAL A 146 -18.41 -22.65 -3.37
C VAL A 146 -17.33 -23.16 -2.42
N ALA A 147 -16.55 -22.26 -1.80
CA ALA A 147 -15.43 -22.58 -0.93
C ALA A 147 -15.48 -21.75 0.36
N PRO A 148 -15.04 -22.30 1.50
CA PRO A 148 -14.94 -21.54 2.74
C PRO A 148 -13.93 -20.41 2.62
N VAL A 149 -14.25 -19.28 3.26
CA VAL A 149 -13.44 -18.06 3.24
C VAL A 149 -13.05 -17.64 4.65
N ALA A 150 -11.80 -17.23 4.81
CA ALA A 150 -11.32 -16.53 6.01
C ALA A 150 -10.90 -15.11 5.63
N VAL A 151 -11.36 -14.13 6.39
CA VAL A 151 -10.97 -12.73 6.23
C VAL A 151 -10.08 -12.31 7.38
N LEU A 152 -8.86 -11.91 7.09
CA LEU A 152 -7.91 -11.36 8.04
C LEU A 152 -7.86 -9.85 7.90
N GLY A 153 -8.30 -9.14 8.94
CA GLY A 153 -8.32 -7.69 8.97
C GLY A 153 -7.00 -7.13 9.50
N PHE A 154 -6.48 -6.14 8.80
CA PHE A 154 -5.33 -5.34 9.21
C PHE A 154 -5.76 -3.89 9.44
N GLY A 155 -5.37 -3.33 10.56
CA GLY A 155 -5.71 -1.95 10.93
C GLY A 155 -5.02 -1.53 12.20
N ASP A 156 -5.04 -0.25 12.50
CA ASP A 156 -4.54 0.31 13.74
C ASP A 156 -5.69 0.44 14.74
N ARG A 157 -5.51 -0.14 15.93
CA ARG A 157 -6.50 -0.11 17.04
C ARG A 157 -6.73 1.29 17.62
N GLN A 158 -5.88 2.25 17.30
CA GLN A 158 -6.06 3.64 17.73
C GLN A 158 -7.18 4.35 16.96
N PHE A 159 -7.58 3.82 15.80
CA PHE A 159 -8.66 4.41 15.01
C PHE A 159 -10.03 3.79 15.36
N PRO A 160 -11.08 4.62 15.46
CA PRO A 160 -12.44 4.15 15.81
C PRO A 160 -13.00 3.09 14.84
N ALA A 161 -12.63 3.16 13.57
CA ALA A 161 -13.05 2.24 12.52
C ALA A 161 -12.06 1.09 12.31
N PHE A 162 -11.52 0.53 13.40
CA PHE A 162 -10.59 -0.60 13.35
C PHE A 162 -11.13 -1.76 12.51
N CYS A 163 -10.37 -2.15 11.48
CA CYS A 163 -10.69 -3.24 10.55
C CYS A 163 -12.07 -3.12 9.85
N ALA A 164 -12.64 -1.92 9.73
CA ALA A 164 -13.98 -1.73 9.17
C ALA A 164 -14.11 -2.26 7.73
N PHE A 165 -13.09 -2.05 6.88
CA PHE A 165 -13.10 -2.59 5.53
C PHE A 165 -13.08 -4.12 5.50
N ALA A 166 -12.28 -4.76 6.35
CA ALA A 166 -12.24 -6.22 6.45
C ALA A 166 -13.60 -6.80 6.89
N GLN A 167 -14.27 -6.15 7.86
CA GLN A 167 -15.61 -6.53 8.30
C GLN A 167 -16.64 -6.37 7.18
N ALA A 168 -16.55 -5.29 6.39
CA ALA A 168 -17.43 -5.08 5.24
C ALA A 168 -17.22 -6.15 4.15
N VAL A 169 -15.99 -6.55 3.88
CA VAL A 169 -15.66 -7.65 2.95
C VAL A 169 -16.25 -8.97 3.45
N GLU A 170 -16.07 -9.28 4.73
CA GLU A 170 -16.62 -10.51 5.33
C GLU A 170 -18.13 -10.54 5.24
N GLN A 171 -18.81 -9.45 5.59
CA GLN A 171 -20.26 -9.35 5.50
C GLN A 171 -20.76 -9.50 4.06
N ALA A 172 -20.08 -8.88 3.09
CA ALA A 172 -20.43 -9.00 1.67
C ALA A 172 -20.28 -10.43 1.16
N LEU A 173 -19.24 -11.15 1.56
CA LEU A 173 -19.02 -12.55 1.22
C LEU A 173 -20.08 -13.45 1.86
N ARG A 174 -20.39 -13.28 3.15
CA ARG A 174 -21.46 -13.99 3.85
C ARG A 174 -22.83 -13.78 3.21
N ALA A 175 -23.15 -12.53 2.83
CA ALA A 175 -24.40 -12.21 2.13
C ALA A 175 -24.52 -12.93 0.77
N ARG A 176 -23.40 -13.28 0.15
CA ARG A 176 -23.33 -14.10 -1.08
C ARG A 176 -23.30 -15.61 -0.81
N GLY A 177 -23.47 -16.03 0.45
CA GLY A 177 -23.51 -17.45 0.84
C GLY A 177 -22.14 -18.13 0.88
N TRP A 178 -21.04 -17.36 1.03
CA TRP A 178 -19.72 -17.94 1.25
C TRP A 178 -19.62 -18.42 2.71
N PRO A 179 -19.34 -19.72 2.95
CA PRO A 179 -19.16 -20.23 4.31
C PRO A 179 -17.88 -19.66 4.92
N THR A 180 -17.91 -19.29 6.19
CA THR A 180 -16.71 -18.84 6.92
C THR A 180 -15.87 -20.04 7.34
N LEU A 181 -14.56 -19.90 7.24
CA LEU A 181 -13.59 -20.91 7.66
C LEU A 181 -13.34 -20.85 9.19
N LEU A 182 -13.52 -19.66 9.79
CA LEU A 182 -13.30 -19.37 11.22
C LEU A 182 -14.56 -18.78 11.83
#